data_1445d0c953a9998f09a1ba5f916d21e2
#
_entry.id   1445d0c953a9998f09a1ba5f916d21e2
#
_cell.length_a   1.000
_cell.length_b   1.000
_cell.length_c   1.000
_cell.angle_alpha   90.00
_cell.angle_beta   90.00
_cell.angle_gamma   90.00
#
_symmetry.space_group_name_H-M   'P 1'
#
loop_
_entity.id
_entity.type
_entity.pdbx_description
1 polymer ?
#
loop_
_entity_poly.entity_id
_entity_poly.type
_entity_poly.pdbx_seq_one_letter_code
_entity_poly.pdbx_strand_id
1 'polypeptide(L)'
;ATAAALRCPVCQGPLLQVGRTLRCPKAHSFDLAKEGYANLLPIQKKHAADPGDGKEMVRARRAFLSAGYYAPLMQALADLCADLPHGHIVDAGCGEGSYDAYLYKALGDEPAIVGFDLSKETVRLAAKLLPEAAFCVGGSFCAPVRDGWADLLLNIFSPFAGAEFRRMLRPGGHLVYAVPTARHLYGQRRAAAVAGVIRRSPLPSAAGRVLLSVPWAR
;
A
#
# COMPACT_ATOMS: atom_id res chain seq x y z
N ALA A 1 -7.13 12.60 -10.37
CA ALA A 1 -8.12 11.50 -10.32
C ALA A 1 -7.99 10.67 -9.03
N THR A 2 -6.78 10.30 -8.62
CA THR A 2 -6.51 9.42 -7.45
C THR A 2 -6.87 10.03 -6.09
N ALA A 3 -6.79 11.35 -5.91
CA ALA A 3 -7.19 12.00 -4.65
C ALA A 3 -8.69 11.79 -4.31
N ALA A 4 -9.55 11.57 -5.32
CA ALA A 4 -10.96 11.27 -5.11
C ALA A 4 -11.23 9.93 -4.43
N ALA A 5 -10.24 9.05 -4.36
CA ALA A 5 -10.30 7.79 -3.64
C ALA A 5 -10.22 7.97 -2.11
N LEU A 6 -9.70 9.12 -1.65
CA LEU A 6 -9.47 9.36 -0.23
C LEU A 6 -10.74 9.78 0.51
N ARG A 7 -10.83 9.40 1.79
CA ARG A 7 -11.89 9.83 2.69
C ARG A 7 -11.34 10.61 3.87
N CYS A 8 -12.15 11.51 4.37
CA CYS A 8 -11.81 12.35 5.52
C CYS A 8 -11.62 11.48 6.79
N PRO A 9 -10.48 11.55 7.48
CA PRO A 9 -10.25 10.76 8.68
C PRO A 9 -11.10 11.19 9.88
N VAL A 10 -11.71 12.38 9.81
CA VAL A 10 -12.55 12.94 10.89
C VAL A 10 -14.03 12.55 10.71
N CYS A 11 -14.59 12.78 9.53
CA CYS A 11 -16.03 12.58 9.30
C CYS A 11 -16.34 11.44 8.31
N GLN A 12 -15.33 10.75 7.80
CA GLN A 12 -15.43 9.65 6.83
C GLN A 12 -16.04 10.05 5.46
N GLY A 13 -16.36 11.32 5.26
CA GLY A 13 -16.87 11.84 3.99
C GLY A 13 -15.78 11.89 2.90
N PRO A 14 -16.18 12.07 1.63
CA PRO A 14 -15.23 12.14 0.52
C PRO A 14 -14.30 13.35 0.67
N LEU A 15 -13.07 13.20 0.19
CA LEU A 15 -12.12 14.30 0.05
C LEU A 15 -12.06 14.73 -1.43
N LEU A 16 -12.09 16.03 -1.65
CA LEU A 16 -11.89 16.64 -2.95
C LEU A 16 -10.64 17.51 -2.91
N GLN A 17 -9.85 17.45 -3.94
CA GLN A 17 -8.66 18.28 -4.07
C GLN A 17 -9.01 19.63 -4.66
N VAL A 18 -8.64 20.70 -3.94
CA VAL A 18 -8.75 22.08 -4.38
C VAL A 18 -7.36 22.71 -4.27
N GLY A 19 -6.70 22.88 -5.37
CA GLY A 19 -5.30 23.29 -5.40
C GLY A 19 -4.38 22.29 -4.68
N ARG A 20 -3.74 22.74 -3.61
CA ARG A 20 -2.87 21.91 -2.77
C ARG A 20 -3.51 21.47 -1.45
N THR A 21 -4.83 21.46 -1.37
CA THR A 21 -5.57 21.11 -0.16
C THR A 21 -6.64 20.08 -0.50
N LEU A 22 -6.76 19.04 0.34
CA LEU A 22 -7.89 18.11 0.33
C LEU A 22 -8.97 18.63 1.27
N ARG A 23 -10.22 18.75 0.81
CA ARG A 23 -11.34 19.24 1.60
C ARG A 23 -12.52 18.28 1.55
N CYS A 24 -13.22 18.13 2.67
CA CYS A 24 -14.50 17.41 2.74
C CYS A 24 -15.69 18.39 2.83
N PRO A 25 -16.93 17.91 2.56
CA PRO A 25 -18.13 18.73 2.66
C PRO A 25 -18.38 19.33 4.06
N LYS A 26 -17.82 18.72 5.12
CA LYS A 26 -17.88 19.26 6.50
C LYS A 26 -16.74 20.22 6.84
N ALA A 27 -16.08 20.80 5.83
CA ALA A 27 -15.02 21.79 5.93
C ALA A 27 -13.72 21.33 6.62
N HIS A 28 -13.51 20.02 6.88
CA HIS A 28 -12.19 19.55 7.27
C HIS A 28 -11.24 19.66 6.07
N SER A 29 -10.03 20.15 6.33
CA SER A 29 -9.02 20.39 5.30
C SER A 29 -7.67 19.79 5.68
N PHE A 30 -6.93 19.29 4.67
CA PHE A 30 -5.63 18.66 4.82
C PHE A 30 -4.74 19.10 3.67
N ASP A 31 -3.64 19.78 3.99
CA ASP A 31 -2.72 20.27 2.98
C ASP A 31 -1.84 19.17 2.43
N LEU A 32 -1.58 19.23 1.14
CA LEU A 32 -0.58 18.39 0.49
C LEU A 32 0.81 18.91 0.79
N ALA A 33 1.67 18.01 1.24
CA ALA A 33 3.10 18.27 1.38
C ALA A 33 3.73 18.64 0.02
N LYS A 34 4.94 19.22 0.04
CA LYS A 34 5.66 19.60 -1.18
C LYS A 34 5.74 18.47 -2.19
N GLU A 35 5.91 17.25 -1.71
CA GLU A 35 6.02 16.03 -2.51
C GLU A 35 4.68 15.47 -3.01
N GLY A 36 3.54 16.06 -2.62
CA GLY A 36 2.21 15.68 -3.11
C GLY A 36 1.42 14.74 -2.21
N TYR A 37 1.96 14.27 -1.09
CA TYR A 37 1.22 13.41 -0.14
C TYR A 37 0.44 14.22 0.90
N ALA A 38 -0.62 13.62 1.47
CA ALA A 38 -1.38 14.18 2.58
C ALA A 38 -1.10 13.43 3.90
N ASN A 39 -1.20 14.13 5.03
CA ASN A 39 -1.21 13.49 6.34
C ASN A 39 -2.67 13.33 6.80
N LEU A 40 -3.19 12.10 6.69
CA LEU A 40 -4.56 11.74 7.07
C LEU A 40 -4.61 10.87 8.34
N LEU A 41 -3.50 10.78 9.09
CA LEU A 41 -3.48 10.07 10.37
C LEU A 41 -4.10 10.95 11.47
N PRO A 42 -5.23 10.54 12.10
CA PRO A 42 -5.85 11.28 13.19
C PRO A 42 -4.88 11.46 14.37
N ILE A 43 -4.83 12.66 14.95
CA ILE A 43 -3.94 12.99 16.08
C ILE A 43 -4.17 12.05 17.26
N GLN A 44 -5.43 11.68 17.54
CA GLN A 44 -5.82 10.76 18.61
C GLN A 44 -5.31 9.32 18.40
N LYS A 45 -4.89 8.95 17.20
CA LYS A 45 -4.36 7.63 16.85
C LYS A 45 -2.84 7.60 16.72
N LYS A 46 -2.17 8.71 17.03
CA LYS A 46 -0.72 8.75 17.17
C LYS A 46 -0.32 8.16 18.52
N HIS A 47 0.08 6.89 18.55
CA HIS A 47 0.60 6.24 19.76
C HIS A 47 2.08 6.55 20.02
N ALA A 48 2.78 7.20 19.08
CA ALA A 48 4.17 7.65 19.18
C ALA A 48 4.33 8.99 18.46
N ALA A 49 5.37 9.74 18.82
CA ALA A 49 5.69 11.01 18.17
C ALA A 49 6.00 10.85 16.66
N ASP A 50 6.61 9.72 16.31
CA ASP A 50 6.95 9.34 14.92
C ASP A 50 6.61 7.84 14.72
N PRO A 51 5.34 7.50 14.42
CA PRO A 51 4.93 6.13 14.24
C PRO A 51 5.47 5.57 12.93
N GLY A 52 5.88 4.30 12.95
CA GLY A 52 6.43 3.58 11.80
C GLY A 52 7.96 3.41 11.86
N ASP A 53 8.56 3.07 10.72
CA ASP A 53 9.99 2.80 10.64
C ASP A 53 10.84 4.08 10.80
N GLY A 54 11.87 4.00 11.62
CA GLY A 54 12.85 5.08 11.77
C GLY A 54 13.66 5.31 10.49
N LYS A 55 14.24 6.51 10.35
CA LYS A 55 14.97 6.93 9.14
C LYS A 55 16.09 5.97 8.70
N GLU A 56 16.81 5.38 9.66
CA GLU A 56 17.88 4.41 9.36
C GLU A 56 17.32 3.12 8.77
N MET A 57 16.22 2.62 9.34
CA MET A 57 15.54 1.42 8.84
C MET A 57 14.98 1.66 7.44
N VAL A 58 14.38 2.82 7.19
CA VAL A 58 13.89 3.23 5.86
C VAL A 58 15.04 3.27 4.85
N ARG A 59 16.20 3.84 5.21
CA ARG A 59 17.39 3.88 4.34
C ARG A 59 17.91 2.48 4.03
N ALA A 60 18.02 1.63 5.06
CA ALA A 60 18.50 0.25 4.90
C ALA A 60 17.56 -0.56 3.99
N ARG A 61 16.23 -0.45 4.21
CA ARG A 61 15.21 -1.09 3.37
C ARG A 61 15.31 -0.62 1.92
N ARG A 62 15.41 0.69 1.71
CA ARG A 62 15.55 1.25 0.37
C ARG A 62 16.80 0.76 -0.34
N ALA A 63 17.96 0.77 0.32
CA ALA A 63 19.20 0.24 -0.23
C ALA A 63 19.04 -1.24 -0.63
N PHE A 64 18.37 -2.04 0.21
CA PHE A 64 18.10 -3.44 -0.03
C PHE A 64 17.17 -3.66 -1.23
N LEU A 65 16.06 -2.92 -1.32
CA LEU A 65 15.11 -3.02 -2.43
C LEU A 65 15.75 -2.53 -3.74
N SER A 66 16.53 -1.43 -3.70
CA SER A 66 17.25 -0.90 -4.86
C SER A 66 18.35 -1.82 -5.37
N ALA A 67 18.91 -2.68 -4.50
CA ALA A 67 19.87 -3.71 -4.89
C ALA A 67 19.20 -4.90 -5.63
N GLY A 68 17.87 -4.90 -5.80
CA GLY A 68 17.13 -5.87 -6.59
C GLY A 68 16.87 -7.21 -5.89
N TYR A 69 17.16 -7.34 -4.59
CA TYR A 69 16.92 -8.59 -3.85
C TYR A 69 15.45 -9.05 -3.88
N TYR A 70 14.51 -8.12 -4.04
CA TYR A 70 13.08 -8.41 -4.13
C TYR A 70 12.53 -8.36 -5.57
N ALA A 71 13.38 -8.20 -6.58
CA ALA A 71 12.95 -8.18 -7.98
C ALA A 71 12.12 -9.42 -8.39
N PRO A 72 12.48 -10.67 -7.97
CA PRO A 72 11.64 -11.83 -8.27
C PRO A 72 10.24 -11.76 -7.64
N LEU A 73 10.11 -11.19 -6.43
CA LEU A 73 8.80 -11.01 -5.80
C LEU A 73 8.00 -9.91 -6.51
N MET A 74 8.64 -8.80 -6.90
CA MET A 74 7.99 -7.72 -7.64
C MET A 74 7.47 -8.23 -8.99
N GLN A 75 8.26 -9.04 -9.70
CA GLN A 75 7.84 -9.66 -10.95
C GLN A 75 6.65 -10.61 -10.74
N ALA A 76 6.72 -11.50 -9.75
CA ALA A 76 5.63 -12.43 -9.46
C ALA A 76 4.34 -11.70 -9.07
N LEU A 77 4.44 -10.57 -8.36
CA LEU A 77 3.29 -9.71 -8.04
C LEU A 77 2.73 -9.06 -9.30
N ALA A 78 3.57 -8.57 -10.20
CA ALA A 78 3.15 -7.97 -11.46
C ALA A 78 2.43 -8.98 -12.36
N ASP A 79 3.01 -10.17 -12.52
CA ASP A 79 2.41 -11.25 -13.31
C ASP A 79 1.04 -11.64 -12.75
N LEU A 80 0.92 -11.73 -11.42
CA LEU A 80 -0.35 -12.00 -10.77
C LEU A 80 -1.37 -10.89 -10.97
N CYS A 81 -0.96 -9.63 -10.81
CA CYS A 81 -1.84 -8.48 -10.91
C CYS A 81 -2.32 -8.26 -12.35
N ALA A 82 -1.52 -8.61 -13.35
CA ALA A 82 -1.90 -8.49 -14.76
C ALA A 82 -3.13 -9.33 -15.12
N ASP A 83 -3.33 -10.46 -14.45
CA ASP A 83 -4.48 -11.35 -14.67
C ASP A 83 -5.74 -10.92 -13.88
N LEU A 84 -5.66 -9.86 -13.09
CA LEU A 84 -6.73 -9.38 -12.21
C LEU A 84 -7.22 -8.00 -12.65
N PRO A 85 -8.48 -7.63 -12.33
CA PRO A 85 -8.90 -6.23 -12.46
C PRO A 85 -8.02 -5.33 -11.61
N HIS A 86 -7.37 -4.33 -12.21
CA HIS A 86 -6.39 -3.47 -11.56
C HIS A 86 -6.46 -1.99 -11.93
N GLY A 87 -7.62 -1.53 -12.45
CA GLY A 87 -7.82 -0.11 -12.77
C GLY A 87 -7.67 0.81 -11.55
N HIS A 88 -8.07 0.31 -10.36
CA HIS A 88 -7.94 1.01 -9.08
C HIS A 88 -7.21 0.13 -8.07
N ILE A 89 -5.99 0.49 -7.73
CA ILE A 89 -5.14 -0.26 -6.80
C ILE A 89 -5.00 0.50 -5.47
N VAL A 90 -5.19 -0.22 -4.35
CA VAL A 90 -4.84 0.28 -3.01
C VAL A 90 -3.66 -0.53 -2.48
N ASP A 91 -2.58 0.14 -2.06
CA ASP A 91 -1.49 -0.50 -1.30
C ASP A 91 -1.57 -0.12 0.19
N ALA A 92 -1.93 -1.11 1.01
CA ALA A 92 -2.08 -0.97 2.46
C ALA A 92 -0.77 -1.28 3.18
N GLY A 93 -0.05 -0.24 3.55
CA GLY A 93 1.32 -0.32 4.07
C GLY A 93 2.34 -0.24 2.95
N CYS A 94 2.18 0.76 2.07
CA CYS A 94 2.96 0.93 0.83
C CYS A 94 4.47 1.17 1.07
N GLY A 95 4.87 1.48 2.29
CA GLY A 95 6.25 1.82 2.60
C GLY A 95 6.75 2.99 1.73
N GLU A 96 7.89 2.80 1.07
CA GLU A 96 8.52 3.80 0.19
C GLU A 96 8.02 3.77 -1.27
N GLY A 97 6.99 2.94 -1.59
CA GLY A 97 6.36 2.88 -2.90
C GLY A 97 7.11 2.07 -3.96
N SER A 98 8.09 1.26 -3.59
CA SER A 98 8.87 0.48 -4.58
C SER A 98 8.01 -0.54 -5.33
N TYR A 99 7.08 -1.20 -4.64
CA TYR A 99 6.13 -2.13 -5.27
C TYR A 99 5.16 -1.39 -6.18
N ASP A 100 4.62 -0.24 -5.72
CA ASP A 100 3.72 0.60 -6.50
C ASP A 100 4.36 1.08 -7.80
N ALA A 101 5.58 1.60 -7.72
CA ALA A 101 6.32 2.08 -8.88
C ALA A 101 6.65 0.95 -9.87
N TYR A 102 6.96 -0.25 -9.37
CA TYR A 102 7.19 -1.41 -10.21
C TYR A 102 5.91 -1.84 -10.92
N LEU A 103 4.79 -1.98 -10.17
CA LEU A 103 3.50 -2.40 -10.72
C LEU A 103 2.96 -1.39 -11.72
N TYR A 104 3.02 -0.08 -11.42
CA TYR A 104 2.59 0.98 -12.34
C TYR A 104 3.26 0.85 -13.71
N LYS A 105 4.56 0.60 -13.72
CA LYS A 105 5.34 0.42 -14.94
C LYS A 105 5.05 -0.92 -15.63
N ALA A 106 4.92 -2.00 -14.87
CA ALA A 106 4.78 -3.35 -15.41
C ALA A 106 3.39 -3.60 -16.00
N LEU A 107 2.33 -3.04 -15.39
CA LEU A 107 0.95 -3.21 -15.85
C LEU A 107 0.63 -2.39 -17.10
N GLY A 108 1.29 -1.25 -17.32
CA GLY A 108 1.20 -0.48 -18.56
C GLY A 108 -0.11 0.29 -18.83
N ASP A 109 -1.17 0.01 -18.06
CA ASP A 109 -2.50 0.59 -18.25
C ASP A 109 -2.75 1.84 -17.38
N GLU A 110 -1.68 2.42 -16.84
CA GLU A 110 -1.73 3.59 -15.94
C GLU A 110 -2.76 3.46 -14.81
N PRO A 111 -2.71 2.40 -13.98
CA PRO A 111 -3.68 2.19 -12.93
C PRO A 111 -3.71 3.35 -11.93
N ALA A 112 -4.89 3.66 -11.43
CA ALA A 112 -5.04 4.64 -10.37
C ALA A 112 -4.58 4.02 -9.03
N ILE A 113 -3.39 4.37 -8.56
CA ILE A 113 -2.80 3.82 -7.33
C ILE A 113 -2.99 4.77 -6.16
N VAL A 114 -3.43 4.23 -5.02
CA VAL A 114 -3.48 4.91 -3.72
C VAL A 114 -2.69 4.09 -2.71
N GLY A 115 -1.61 4.65 -2.20
CA GLY A 115 -0.80 4.03 -1.14
C GLY A 115 -0.93 4.77 0.19
N PHE A 116 -0.92 4.03 1.29
CA PHE A 116 -0.83 4.64 2.62
C PHE A 116 0.08 3.84 3.55
N ASP A 117 0.77 4.56 4.42
CA ASP A 117 1.65 4.00 5.46
C ASP A 117 1.63 4.89 6.71
N LEU A 118 1.98 4.33 7.87
CA LEU A 118 2.08 5.10 9.13
C LEU A 118 3.29 6.02 9.15
N SER A 119 4.37 5.65 8.48
CA SER A 119 5.62 6.40 8.45
C SER A 119 5.54 7.55 7.45
N LYS A 120 5.60 8.78 7.98
CA LYS A 120 5.66 9.99 7.16
C LYS A 120 6.87 9.99 6.21
N GLU A 121 8.00 9.44 6.66
CA GLU A 121 9.23 9.40 5.85
C GLU A 121 9.09 8.46 4.64
N THR A 122 8.51 7.28 4.83
CA THR A 122 8.28 6.33 3.73
C THR A 122 7.29 6.88 2.72
N VAL A 123 6.16 7.44 3.18
CA VAL A 123 5.14 8.07 2.32
C VAL A 123 5.72 9.23 1.51
N ARG A 124 6.61 10.05 2.12
CA ARG A 124 7.32 11.11 1.42
C ARG A 124 8.20 10.58 0.29
N LEU A 125 8.85 9.45 0.51
CA LEU A 125 9.68 8.79 -0.50
C LEU A 125 8.82 8.17 -1.61
N ALA A 126 7.71 7.54 -1.26
CA ALA A 126 6.75 6.98 -2.21
C ALA A 126 6.20 8.05 -3.16
N ALA A 127 5.75 9.20 -2.60
CA ALA A 127 5.25 10.33 -3.39
C ALA A 127 6.30 10.95 -4.33
N LYS A 128 7.58 10.86 -3.99
CA LYS A 128 8.67 11.27 -4.89
C LYS A 128 8.96 10.23 -5.97
N LEU A 129 8.81 8.94 -5.63
CA LEU A 129 9.13 7.84 -6.52
C LEU A 129 8.08 7.68 -7.61
N LEU A 130 6.80 7.84 -7.26
CA LEU A 130 5.65 7.71 -8.17
C LEU A 130 4.70 8.90 -7.99
N PRO A 131 4.98 10.07 -8.62
CA PRO A 131 4.13 11.27 -8.51
C PRO A 131 2.73 11.10 -9.10
N GLU A 132 2.51 10.13 -9.96
CA GLU A 132 1.25 9.79 -10.60
C GLU A 132 0.24 9.18 -9.63
N ALA A 133 0.71 8.54 -8.56
CA ALA A 133 -0.11 7.93 -7.52
C ALA A 133 -0.47 8.93 -6.40
N ALA A 134 -1.53 8.63 -5.65
CA ALA A 134 -1.88 9.37 -4.44
C ALA A 134 -1.35 8.65 -3.20
N PHE A 135 -0.48 9.31 -2.44
CA PHE A 135 0.04 8.76 -1.19
C PHE A 135 -0.44 9.56 0.02
N CYS A 136 -0.68 8.88 1.13
CA CYS A 136 -1.03 9.55 2.37
C CYS A 136 -0.51 8.82 3.62
N VAL A 137 -0.25 9.58 4.67
CA VAL A 137 0.03 9.02 5.98
C VAL A 137 -1.29 8.57 6.59
N GLY A 138 -1.39 7.27 6.91
CA GLY A 138 -2.59 6.65 7.44
C GLY A 138 -2.34 5.22 7.91
N GLY A 139 -3.23 4.68 8.72
CA GLY A 139 -3.10 3.32 9.27
C GLY A 139 -4.12 2.35 8.69
N SER A 140 -3.74 1.08 8.56
CA SER A 140 -4.58 0.02 7.98
C SER A 140 -5.88 -0.22 8.76
N PHE A 141 -5.90 -0.02 10.08
CA PHE A 141 -7.09 -0.20 10.93
C PHE A 141 -8.07 0.97 10.91
N CYS A 142 -7.77 2.03 10.17
CA CYS A 142 -8.66 3.15 9.88
C CYS A 142 -8.20 3.78 8.57
N ALA A 143 -8.28 2.99 7.52
CA ALA A 143 -7.69 3.33 6.23
C ALA A 143 -8.38 4.56 5.61
N PRO A 144 -7.62 5.54 5.13
CA PRO A 144 -8.14 6.79 4.58
C PRO A 144 -8.64 6.65 3.13
N VAL A 145 -9.17 5.49 2.78
CA VAL A 145 -9.67 5.17 1.44
C VAL A 145 -11.17 4.93 1.50
N ARG A 146 -11.90 5.36 0.47
CA ARG A 146 -13.35 5.24 0.35
C ARG A 146 -13.79 3.78 0.26
N ASP A 147 -15.04 3.55 0.63
CA ASP A 147 -15.69 2.26 0.53
C ASP A 147 -15.85 1.86 -0.94
N GLY A 148 -15.59 0.58 -1.25
CA GLY A 148 -15.83 0.01 -2.57
C GLY A 148 -15.05 0.63 -3.72
N TRP A 149 -13.90 1.26 -3.45
CA TRP A 149 -13.12 1.92 -4.49
C TRP A 149 -12.15 1.00 -5.21
N ALA A 150 -11.53 0.06 -4.50
CA ALA A 150 -10.44 -0.74 -5.02
C ALA A 150 -10.92 -1.94 -5.85
N ASP A 151 -10.35 -2.10 -7.03
CA ASP A 151 -10.40 -3.35 -7.81
C ASP A 151 -9.45 -4.37 -7.22
N LEU A 152 -8.27 -3.88 -6.84
CA LEU A 152 -7.17 -4.65 -6.30
C LEU A 152 -6.63 -3.98 -5.03
N LEU A 153 -6.48 -4.76 -3.95
CA LEU A 153 -5.84 -4.32 -2.73
C LEU A 153 -4.59 -5.13 -2.48
N LEU A 154 -3.48 -4.45 -2.32
CA LEU A 154 -2.20 -5.04 -1.96
C LEU A 154 -1.98 -4.89 -0.44
N ASN A 155 -1.47 -5.94 0.19
CA ASN A 155 -0.95 -5.89 1.55
C ASN A 155 0.30 -6.74 1.61
N ILE A 156 1.47 -6.09 1.49
CA ILE A 156 2.77 -6.74 1.36
C ILE A 156 3.57 -6.49 2.63
N PHE A 157 3.79 -7.54 3.42
CA PHE A 157 4.55 -7.49 4.70
C PHE A 157 4.03 -6.44 5.70
N SER A 158 2.73 -6.15 5.65
CA SER A 158 2.06 -5.15 6.47
C SER A 158 0.96 -5.79 7.34
N PRO A 159 0.53 -5.17 8.45
CA PRO A 159 -0.53 -5.70 9.29
C PRO A 159 -1.84 -5.93 8.54
N PHE A 160 -2.48 -7.06 8.78
CA PHE A 160 -3.73 -7.45 8.16
C PHE A 160 -4.95 -6.83 8.87
N ALA A 161 -5.69 -5.96 8.17
CA ALA A 161 -6.89 -5.28 8.66
C ALA A 161 -8.13 -5.71 7.86
N GLY A 162 -8.57 -6.97 8.02
CA GLY A 162 -9.57 -7.61 7.16
C GLY A 162 -10.89 -6.86 6.99
N ALA A 163 -11.41 -6.21 8.05
CA ALA A 163 -12.64 -5.43 7.98
C ALA A 163 -12.47 -4.20 7.07
N GLU A 164 -11.36 -3.47 7.21
CA GLU A 164 -11.04 -2.32 6.38
C GLU A 164 -10.74 -2.72 4.94
N PHE A 165 -10.03 -3.83 4.74
CA PHE A 165 -9.74 -4.34 3.39
C PHE A 165 -11.02 -4.71 2.65
N ARG A 166 -11.95 -5.41 3.33
CA ARG A 166 -13.27 -5.72 2.76
C ARG A 166 -14.06 -4.46 2.41
N ARG A 167 -14.00 -3.44 3.26
CA ARG A 167 -14.70 -2.17 3.04
C ARG A 167 -14.17 -1.43 1.80
N MET A 168 -12.85 -1.40 1.61
CA MET A 168 -12.21 -0.69 0.50
C MET A 168 -12.39 -1.39 -0.84
N LEU A 169 -12.46 -2.73 -0.84
CA LEU A 169 -12.68 -3.52 -2.06
C LEU A 169 -14.10 -3.35 -2.57
N ARG A 170 -14.25 -3.17 -3.88
CA ARG A 170 -15.55 -3.25 -4.56
C ARG A 170 -16.04 -4.70 -4.57
N PRO A 171 -17.34 -4.95 -4.82
CA PRO A 171 -17.82 -6.30 -5.12
C PRO A 171 -17.03 -6.91 -6.29
N GLY A 172 -16.50 -8.12 -6.08
CA GLY A 172 -15.62 -8.78 -7.07
C GLY A 172 -14.18 -8.29 -7.09
N GLY A 173 -13.79 -7.34 -6.23
CA GLY A 173 -12.40 -6.91 -6.07
C GLY A 173 -11.51 -7.98 -5.44
N HIS A 174 -10.21 -7.87 -5.61
CA HIS A 174 -9.23 -8.88 -5.20
C HIS A 174 -8.25 -8.34 -4.16
N LEU A 175 -7.89 -9.21 -3.22
CA LEU A 175 -6.82 -8.94 -2.25
C LEU A 175 -5.59 -9.79 -2.60
N VAL A 176 -4.47 -9.12 -2.81
CA VAL A 176 -3.15 -9.73 -2.89
C VAL A 176 -2.45 -9.54 -1.55
N TYR A 177 -2.19 -10.64 -0.86
CA TYR A 177 -1.61 -10.63 0.47
C TYR A 177 -0.31 -11.42 0.51
N ALA A 178 0.80 -10.73 0.78
CA ALA A 178 2.12 -11.32 0.92
C ALA A 178 2.59 -11.26 2.38
N VAL A 179 2.93 -12.41 2.95
CA VAL A 179 3.43 -12.53 4.33
C VAL A 179 4.73 -13.31 4.37
N PRO A 180 5.60 -13.03 5.36
CA PRO A 180 6.79 -13.84 5.59
C PRO A 180 6.40 -15.27 5.96
N THR A 181 7.12 -16.26 5.45
CA THR A 181 6.99 -17.65 5.92
C THR A 181 7.65 -17.83 7.28
N ALA A 182 7.37 -18.96 7.94
CA ALA A 182 8.09 -19.36 9.16
C ALA A 182 9.61 -19.47 8.96
N ARG A 183 10.07 -19.60 7.72
CA ARG A 183 11.50 -19.64 7.35
C ARG A 183 12.07 -18.27 6.98
N HIS A 184 11.24 -17.24 6.98
CA HIS A 184 11.70 -15.86 6.80
C HIS A 184 12.67 -15.53 7.94
N LEU A 185 13.88 -15.11 7.65
CA LEU A 185 14.97 -14.89 8.59
C LEU A 185 15.74 -16.14 9.05
N TYR A 186 15.30 -17.36 8.73
CA TYR A 186 16.06 -18.57 9.08
C TYR A 186 17.44 -18.62 8.39
N GLY A 187 17.62 -17.86 7.32
CA GLY A 187 18.85 -17.74 6.54
C GLY A 187 19.74 -16.54 6.90
N GLN A 188 19.39 -15.68 7.87
CA GLN A 188 20.29 -14.56 8.25
C GLN A 188 21.63 -15.04 8.83
N ARG A 189 21.72 -16.27 9.32
CA ARG A 189 23.00 -16.92 9.68
C ARG A 189 23.71 -17.59 8.49
N ARG A 190 23.05 -17.68 7.33
CA ARG A 190 23.59 -18.18 6.07
C ARG A 190 23.00 -17.38 4.93
N ALA A 191 23.67 -16.29 4.50
CA ALA A 191 23.36 -15.49 3.32
C ALA A 191 21.90 -15.57 2.83
N ALA A 192 21.07 -14.69 3.39
CA ALA A 192 19.85 -14.09 2.86
C ALA A 192 18.95 -14.92 1.92
N ALA A 193 18.16 -15.83 2.46
CA ALA A 193 16.95 -16.29 1.77
C ALA A 193 15.72 -15.62 2.41
N VAL A 194 15.18 -14.60 1.79
CA VAL A 194 13.89 -14.02 2.18
C VAL A 194 12.80 -14.79 1.45
N ALA A 195 12.05 -15.63 2.17
CA ALA A 195 10.91 -16.33 1.60
C ALA A 195 9.61 -15.57 1.94
N GLY A 196 8.99 -14.94 0.95
CA GLY A 196 7.62 -14.43 1.04
C GLY A 196 6.61 -15.50 0.63
N VAL A 197 5.50 -15.64 1.36
CA VAL A 197 4.40 -16.53 0.96
C VAL A 197 3.29 -15.68 0.40
N ILE A 198 3.00 -15.85 -0.87
CA ILE A 198 1.79 -15.38 -1.52
C ILE A 198 0.94 -16.63 -1.76
N ARG A 199 -0.24 -16.71 -1.19
CA ARG A 199 -1.14 -17.86 -1.39
C ARG A 199 -2.35 -17.44 -2.20
N ARG A 200 -2.81 -18.29 -3.10
CA ARG A 200 -4.15 -18.22 -3.69
C ARG A 200 -5.13 -18.90 -2.77
N SER A 201 -6.14 -18.20 -2.31
CA SER A 201 -7.26 -18.77 -1.55
C SER A 201 -8.56 -18.10 -2.00
N PRO A 202 -9.59 -18.86 -2.39
CA PRO A 202 -10.89 -18.28 -2.65
C PRO A 202 -11.47 -17.74 -1.34
N LEU A 203 -11.90 -16.48 -1.34
CA LEU A 203 -12.75 -15.95 -0.28
C LEU A 203 -14.19 -16.43 -0.48
N PRO A 204 -14.93 -16.73 0.60
CA PRO A 204 -16.36 -16.89 0.48
C PRO A 204 -16.97 -15.57 0.00
N SER A 205 -17.66 -15.65 -1.12
CA SER A 205 -18.58 -14.70 -1.76
C SER A 205 -18.34 -13.22 -1.51
N ALA A 206 -17.70 -12.55 -2.43
CA ALA A 206 -17.68 -11.11 -2.75
C ALA A 206 -16.32 -10.42 -2.84
N ALA A 207 -15.22 -11.03 -2.44
CA ALA A 207 -13.86 -10.54 -2.72
C ALA A 207 -12.93 -11.73 -2.95
N GLY A 208 -12.29 -11.81 -4.11
CA GLY A 208 -11.30 -12.84 -4.39
C GLY A 208 -10.04 -12.63 -3.53
N ARG A 209 -9.55 -13.68 -2.86
CA ARG A 209 -8.22 -13.68 -2.23
C ARG A 209 -7.23 -14.32 -3.19
N VAL A 210 -6.15 -13.64 -3.42
CA VAL A 210 -4.99 -14.28 -4.02
C VAL A 210 -3.88 -14.27 -2.99
N LEU A 211 -3.58 -15.45 -2.44
CA LEU A 211 -2.42 -15.68 -1.61
C LEU A 211 -1.47 -16.54 -2.45
N LEU A 212 -0.35 -15.99 -2.87
CA LEU A 212 0.71 -16.74 -3.56
C LEU A 212 1.80 -17.12 -2.57
N SER A 213 2.22 -18.37 -2.60
CA SER A 213 3.47 -18.81 -1.99
C SER A 213 4.53 -18.80 -3.07
N VAL A 214 5.50 -17.90 -2.98
CA VAL A 214 6.67 -17.89 -3.85
C VAL A 214 7.83 -18.51 -3.06
N PRO A 215 8.29 -19.72 -3.43
CA PRO A 215 9.55 -20.21 -2.89
C PRO A 215 10.69 -19.37 -3.48
N TRP A 216 11.48 -18.76 -2.62
CA TRP A 216 12.71 -18.11 -3.07
C TRP A 216 13.69 -19.17 -3.57
N ALA A 217 14.10 -19.01 -4.81
CA ALA A 217 15.24 -19.72 -5.34
C ALA A 217 16.50 -19.36 -4.53
N ARG A 218 17.32 -20.35 -4.28
CA ARG A 218 18.59 -20.28 -3.55
C ARG A 218 19.59 -19.37 -4.24
#